data_cc1b3128d502be0b426be85bbb0dca7e
#
_entry.id   cc1b3128d502be0b426be85bbb0dca7e
#
_cell.length_a   1.000
_cell.length_b   1.000
_cell.length_c   1.000
_cell.angle_alpha   90.00
_cell.angle_beta   90.00
_cell.angle_gamma   90.00
#
_symmetry.space_group_name_H-M   'P 1'
#
loop_
_entity.id
_entity.type
_entity.pdbx_description
1 polymer ?
#
loop_
_entity_poly.entity_id
_entity_poly.type
_entity_poly.pdbx_seq_one_letter_code
_entity_poly.pdbx_strand_id
1 'polypeptide(L)'
;MIYQIINNRKKEILFFVLLLIIFYRSPYILLHGRFMAEEGSRYFANAYKYGFYYSFFFVDFSSGYLNLWANISGIIANIFTLKLAPLISNYLALVPKLLIFYFILYKDSYLIDKFQYKLLLCLLILLSPFNVPEIWLNSINSQIFFCILSFLVVFNKNEKKDINYLNLLIILIAGFTGVYTCILLPIFFFKYLKFKTLQDKYNLIILLFCAISQFIIIVFAKTTNLLYEGKLHIIDINLIYNYIYNVPVKAFLGRNLSQFIFYNLNINVQFAFFLICILSLLIAAYLIYYFKKNQNIFDRNKFIFNSLLYSFFSISLLILIGGVGDYVGGRYAALPSFYLITLALFLAIITNNLNLKIFLHLILFISILSGAYEFKNNNKYKKYLICIDCPNWSSEVEKFNKNSHYNIKIWPYPKKTMKLN
;
A
#
# COMPACT_ATOMS: atom_id res chain seq x y z
N MET A 1 -14.75 -34.08 -3.68
CA MET A 1 -14.72 -33.45 -5.03
C MET A 1 -15.75 -32.34 -5.21
N ILE A 2 -17.07 -32.59 -5.02
CA ILE A 2 -18.14 -31.58 -5.19
C ILE A 2 -17.93 -30.35 -4.31
N TYR A 3 -17.61 -30.50 -3.03
CA TYR A 3 -17.35 -29.41 -2.09
C TYR A 3 -16.16 -28.51 -2.52
N GLN A 4 -15.10 -29.11 -3.07
CA GLN A 4 -13.95 -28.35 -3.60
C GLN A 4 -14.33 -27.54 -4.85
N ILE A 5 -15.14 -28.11 -5.73
CA ILE A 5 -15.65 -27.43 -6.93
C ILE A 5 -16.51 -26.22 -6.53
N ILE A 6 -17.44 -26.40 -5.59
CA ILE A 6 -18.30 -25.32 -5.08
C ILE A 6 -17.46 -24.23 -4.40
N ASN A 7 -16.47 -24.61 -3.62
CA ASN A 7 -15.60 -23.64 -2.92
C ASN A 7 -14.70 -22.86 -3.89
N ASN A 8 -14.19 -23.51 -4.94
CA ASN A 8 -13.42 -22.83 -5.98
C ASN A 8 -14.29 -21.86 -6.78
N ARG A 9 -15.49 -22.24 -7.19
CA ARG A 9 -16.44 -21.34 -7.88
C ARG A 9 -16.78 -20.10 -7.04
N LYS A 10 -16.94 -20.24 -5.71
CA LYS A 10 -17.16 -19.09 -4.82
C LYS A 10 -15.97 -18.12 -4.83
N LYS A 11 -14.73 -18.63 -4.86
CA LYS A 11 -13.53 -17.80 -4.92
C LYS A 11 -13.43 -17.06 -6.25
N GLU A 12 -13.73 -17.73 -7.35
CA GLU A 12 -13.73 -17.14 -8.70
C GLU A 12 -14.78 -16.03 -8.83
N ILE A 13 -16.02 -16.31 -8.40
CA ILE A 13 -17.10 -15.30 -8.38
C ILE A 13 -16.69 -14.10 -7.54
N LEU A 14 -16.12 -14.33 -6.36
CA LEU A 14 -15.67 -13.24 -5.50
C LEU A 14 -14.55 -12.44 -6.15
N PHE A 15 -13.57 -13.09 -6.75
CA PHE A 15 -12.49 -12.42 -7.45
C PHE A 15 -13.03 -11.53 -8.58
N PHE A 16 -14.00 -12.03 -9.35
CA PHE A 16 -14.69 -11.26 -10.38
C PHE A 16 -15.46 -10.06 -9.81
N VAL A 17 -16.19 -10.23 -8.70
CA VAL A 17 -16.86 -9.12 -8.01
C VAL A 17 -15.87 -8.05 -7.56
N LEU A 18 -14.70 -8.45 -7.02
CA LEU A 18 -13.65 -7.49 -6.66
C LEU A 18 -13.13 -6.72 -7.88
N LEU A 19 -12.98 -7.37 -9.04
CA LEU A 19 -12.64 -6.70 -10.30
C LEU A 19 -13.72 -5.69 -10.73
N LEU A 20 -14.99 -6.05 -10.62
CA LEU A 20 -16.09 -5.12 -10.92
C LEU A 20 -16.09 -3.89 -9.99
N ILE A 21 -15.79 -4.08 -8.70
CA ILE A 21 -15.67 -2.96 -7.75
C ILE A 21 -14.47 -2.07 -8.14
N ILE A 22 -13.33 -2.65 -8.52
CA ILE A 22 -12.16 -1.90 -9.00
C ILE A 22 -12.53 -1.07 -10.23
N PHE A 23 -13.21 -1.67 -11.21
CA PHE A 23 -13.66 -0.99 -12.41
C PHE A 23 -14.63 0.14 -12.08
N TYR A 24 -15.67 -0.14 -11.27
CA TYR A 24 -16.66 0.85 -10.83
C TYR A 24 -16.01 2.03 -10.10
N ARG A 25 -14.92 1.76 -9.41
CA ARG A 25 -14.17 2.77 -8.67
C ARG A 25 -13.52 3.82 -9.58
N SER A 26 -12.95 3.47 -10.69
CA SER A 26 -12.22 4.39 -11.58
C SER A 26 -12.32 3.97 -13.04
N PRO A 27 -13.53 3.96 -13.62
CA PRO A 27 -13.72 3.50 -15.00
C PRO A 27 -12.92 4.36 -15.97
N TYR A 28 -12.84 5.68 -15.76
CA TYR A 28 -12.12 6.57 -16.65
C TYR A 28 -10.62 6.20 -16.75
N ILE A 29 -9.94 5.96 -15.62
CA ILE A 29 -8.50 5.62 -15.63
C ILE A 29 -8.26 4.26 -16.29
N LEU A 30 -9.17 3.30 -16.09
CA LEU A 30 -9.08 1.97 -16.68
C LEU A 30 -9.41 1.94 -18.18
N LEU A 31 -10.16 2.91 -18.69
CA LEU A 31 -10.52 2.99 -20.11
C LEU A 31 -9.59 3.90 -20.92
N HIS A 32 -9.15 5.01 -20.33
CA HIS A 32 -8.38 6.04 -21.05
C HIS A 32 -6.93 6.12 -20.63
N GLY A 33 -6.61 5.64 -19.42
CA GLY A 33 -5.26 5.75 -18.86
C GLY A 33 -4.91 7.17 -18.41
N ARG A 34 -3.87 7.26 -17.58
CA ARG A 34 -3.32 8.53 -17.12
C ARG A 34 -1.90 8.33 -16.62
N PHE A 35 -0.96 9.14 -17.06
CA PHE A 35 0.31 9.28 -16.36
C PHE A 35 0.17 10.24 -15.18
N MET A 36 0.62 9.80 -14.03
CA MET A 36 0.60 10.59 -12.80
C MET A 36 2.03 11.04 -12.43
N ALA A 37 2.26 12.34 -12.48
CA ALA A 37 3.49 12.98 -12.00
C ALA A 37 4.77 12.29 -12.53
N GLU A 38 5.63 11.82 -11.62
CA GLU A 38 6.90 11.18 -11.94
C GLU A 38 6.76 9.89 -12.78
N GLU A 39 5.60 9.25 -12.79
CA GLU A 39 5.30 8.07 -13.61
C GLU A 39 5.55 8.38 -15.10
N GLY A 40 5.04 9.50 -15.60
CA GLY A 40 5.30 9.96 -16.96
C GLY A 40 6.63 10.72 -17.08
N SER A 41 6.85 11.75 -16.22
CA SER A 41 7.97 12.67 -16.38
C SER A 41 9.35 12.09 -16.08
N ARG A 42 9.42 10.98 -15.35
CA ARG A 42 10.69 10.30 -15.02
C ARG A 42 10.74 8.89 -15.59
N TYR A 43 9.91 8.00 -15.11
CA TYR A 43 10.01 6.56 -15.41
C TYR A 43 9.73 6.25 -16.87
N PHE A 44 8.59 6.73 -17.42
CA PHE A 44 8.28 6.54 -18.82
C PHE A 44 9.21 7.38 -19.72
N ALA A 45 9.47 8.64 -19.39
CA ALA A 45 10.36 9.49 -20.17
C ALA A 45 11.78 8.91 -20.29
N ASN A 46 12.32 8.32 -19.21
CA ASN A 46 13.61 7.63 -19.27
C ASN A 46 13.56 6.38 -20.16
N ALA A 47 12.49 5.58 -20.08
CA ALA A 47 12.32 4.42 -20.94
C ALA A 47 12.25 4.81 -22.42
N TYR A 48 11.57 5.91 -22.72
CA TYR A 48 11.47 6.45 -24.08
C TYR A 48 12.80 6.95 -24.62
N LYS A 49 13.57 7.69 -23.79
CA LYS A 49 14.85 8.30 -24.21
C LYS A 49 16.03 7.34 -24.28
N TYR A 50 16.17 6.53 -23.24
CA TYR A 50 17.41 5.76 -23.01
C TYR A 50 17.22 4.25 -23.18
N GLY A 51 16.00 3.79 -23.48
CA GLY A 51 15.70 2.39 -23.75
C GLY A 51 15.75 1.50 -22.51
N PHE A 52 15.77 0.18 -22.76
CA PHE A 52 15.57 -0.85 -21.74
C PHE A 52 16.63 -0.86 -20.64
N TYR A 53 17.90 -0.99 -21.02
CA TYR A 53 18.99 -1.25 -20.04
C TYR A 53 19.15 -0.10 -19.02
N TYR A 54 19.20 1.13 -19.50
CA TYR A 54 19.31 2.29 -18.62
C TYR A 54 18.09 2.42 -17.70
N SER A 55 16.91 2.25 -18.26
CA SER A 55 15.66 2.46 -17.51
C SER A 55 15.39 1.34 -16.50
N PHE A 56 15.82 0.12 -16.77
CA PHE A 56 15.66 -0.99 -15.81
C PHE A 56 16.40 -0.74 -14.49
N PHE A 57 17.60 -0.17 -14.58
CA PHE A 57 18.44 0.17 -13.41
C PHE A 57 18.32 1.63 -12.99
N PHE A 58 17.38 2.38 -13.55
CA PHE A 58 17.22 3.79 -13.21
C PHE A 58 16.85 3.98 -11.75
N VAL A 59 17.67 4.79 -11.06
CA VAL A 59 17.44 5.20 -9.68
C VAL A 59 17.10 6.67 -9.65
N ASP A 60 15.95 7.01 -9.12
CA ASP A 60 15.61 8.39 -8.79
C ASP A 60 16.26 8.77 -7.44
N PHE A 61 17.47 9.29 -7.49
CA PHE A 61 18.22 9.67 -6.28
C PHE A 61 17.51 10.75 -5.46
N SER A 62 16.65 11.57 -6.07
CA SER A 62 15.86 12.54 -5.31
C SER A 62 14.83 11.83 -4.40
N SER A 63 14.36 10.66 -4.82
CA SER A 63 13.51 9.78 -3.99
C SER A 63 14.31 8.96 -3.00
N GLY A 64 15.60 8.71 -3.26
CA GLY A 64 16.52 7.98 -2.39
C GLY A 64 16.33 6.46 -2.41
N TYR A 65 15.68 5.89 -3.42
CA TYR A 65 15.49 4.44 -3.57
C TYR A 65 15.25 4.03 -5.02
N LEU A 66 15.56 2.77 -5.32
CA LEU A 66 15.17 2.13 -6.57
C LEU A 66 13.68 1.78 -6.52
N ASN A 67 12.93 2.11 -7.58
CA ASN A 67 11.54 1.69 -7.78
C ASN A 67 11.44 0.82 -9.02
N LEU A 68 11.80 -0.45 -8.87
CA LEU A 68 11.88 -1.41 -9.97
C LEU A 68 10.56 -1.57 -10.72
N TRP A 69 9.41 -1.59 -10.00
CA TRP A 69 8.11 -1.74 -10.66
C TRP A 69 7.74 -0.55 -11.52
N ALA A 70 8.07 0.67 -11.07
CA ALA A 70 7.86 1.86 -11.88
C ALA A 70 8.76 1.86 -13.13
N ASN A 71 10.01 1.39 -13.00
CA ASN A 71 10.91 1.19 -14.14
C ASN A 71 10.34 0.18 -15.14
N ILE A 72 9.94 -1.01 -14.67
CA ILE A 72 9.34 -2.06 -15.52
C ILE A 72 8.06 -1.50 -16.17
N SER A 73 7.24 -0.77 -15.44
CA SER A 73 6.01 -0.17 -15.96
C SER A 73 6.31 0.82 -17.08
N GLY A 74 7.29 1.69 -16.91
CA GLY A 74 7.73 2.64 -17.94
C GLY A 74 8.27 1.93 -19.19
N ILE A 75 9.09 0.89 -19.01
CA ILE A 75 9.67 0.09 -20.11
C ILE A 75 8.58 -0.63 -20.90
N ILE A 76 7.67 -1.34 -20.22
CA ILE A 76 6.59 -2.06 -20.90
C ILE A 76 5.65 -1.09 -21.59
N ALA A 77 5.30 0.03 -20.95
CA ALA A 77 4.47 1.06 -21.58
C ALA A 77 5.12 1.66 -22.84
N ASN A 78 6.46 1.74 -22.88
CA ASN A 78 7.21 2.25 -24.04
C ASN A 78 7.24 1.27 -25.24
N ILE A 79 6.96 -0.03 -25.05
CA ILE A 79 6.83 -1.00 -26.15
C ILE A 79 5.57 -0.71 -27.00
N PHE A 80 4.57 -0.10 -26.39
CA PHE A 80 3.31 0.24 -27.04
C PHE A 80 3.35 1.66 -27.64
N THR A 81 2.35 1.98 -28.44
CA THR A 81 2.23 3.34 -28.98
C THR A 81 2.08 4.36 -27.85
N LEU A 82 2.59 5.59 -28.05
CA LEU A 82 2.50 6.66 -27.05
C LEU A 82 1.06 6.92 -26.61
N LYS A 83 0.08 6.71 -27.51
CA LYS A 83 -1.35 6.84 -27.18
C LYS A 83 -1.81 5.84 -26.12
N LEU A 84 -1.29 4.63 -26.11
CA LEU A 84 -1.65 3.55 -25.16
C LEU A 84 -0.78 3.52 -23.90
N ALA A 85 0.36 4.19 -23.92
CA ALA A 85 1.35 4.10 -22.85
C ALA A 85 0.78 4.37 -21.43
N PRO A 86 -0.05 5.39 -21.17
CA PRO A 86 -0.62 5.61 -19.84
C PRO A 86 -1.57 4.48 -19.40
N LEU A 87 -2.33 3.92 -20.35
CA LEU A 87 -3.27 2.83 -20.07
C LEU A 87 -2.53 1.57 -19.64
N ILE A 88 -1.44 1.22 -20.34
CA ILE A 88 -0.57 0.09 -19.99
C ILE A 88 0.06 0.29 -18.61
N SER A 89 0.57 1.50 -18.31
CA SER A 89 1.12 1.80 -16.98
C SER A 89 0.09 1.61 -15.86
N ASN A 90 -1.16 2.04 -16.06
CA ASN A 90 -2.24 1.86 -15.09
C ASN A 90 -2.62 0.37 -14.90
N TYR A 91 -2.64 -0.43 -15.96
CA TYR A 91 -2.85 -1.89 -15.85
C TYR A 91 -1.71 -2.58 -15.10
N LEU A 92 -0.46 -2.17 -15.33
CA LEU A 92 0.67 -2.69 -14.56
C LEU A 92 0.57 -2.30 -13.08
N ALA A 93 0.09 -1.09 -12.76
CA ALA A 93 -0.18 -0.68 -11.39
C ALA A 93 -1.33 -1.48 -10.73
N LEU A 94 -2.22 -2.09 -11.50
CA LEU A 94 -3.26 -2.98 -11.01
C LEU A 94 -2.72 -4.36 -10.60
N VAL A 95 -1.66 -4.85 -11.25
CA VAL A 95 -1.12 -6.20 -11.01
C VAL A 95 -0.87 -6.52 -9.54
N PRO A 96 -0.11 -5.73 -8.74
CA PRO A 96 0.13 -6.05 -7.34
C PRO A 96 -1.14 -6.12 -6.50
N LYS A 97 -2.20 -5.36 -6.84
CA LYS A 97 -3.50 -5.44 -6.17
C LYS A 97 -4.21 -6.75 -6.48
N LEU A 98 -4.20 -7.18 -7.73
CA LEU A 98 -4.78 -8.47 -8.13
C LEU A 98 -4.05 -9.64 -7.48
N LEU A 99 -2.71 -9.57 -7.38
CA LEU A 99 -1.93 -10.56 -6.67
C LEU A 99 -2.27 -10.62 -5.18
N ILE A 100 -2.54 -9.47 -4.51
CA ILE A 100 -3.01 -9.46 -3.11
C ILE A 100 -4.31 -10.25 -2.98
N PHE A 101 -5.31 -9.99 -3.83
CA PHE A 101 -6.58 -10.72 -3.78
C PHE A 101 -6.41 -12.20 -4.11
N TYR A 102 -5.55 -12.55 -5.07
CA TYR A 102 -5.19 -13.93 -5.35
C TYR A 102 -4.59 -14.61 -4.12
N PHE A 103 -3.63 -13.97 -3.43
CA PHE A 103 -3.01 -14.54 -2.23
C PHE A 103 -4.01 -14.73 -1.10
N ILE A 104 -4.88 -13.76 -0.84
CA ILE A 104 -5.90 -13.87 0.22
C ILE A 104 -6.90 -14.98 -0.08
N LEU A 105 -7.38 -15.09 -1.31
CA LEU A 105 -8.47 -16.02 -1.64
C LEU A 105 -7.99 -17.44 -1.89
N TYR A 106 -6.84 -17.61 -2.58
CA TYR A 106 -6.43 -18.92 -3.08
C TYR A 106 -5.27 -19.55 -2.30
N LYS A 107 -4.46 -18.74 -1.59
CA LYS A 107 -3.38 -19.31 -0.79
C LYS A 107 -3.83 -19.62 0.62
N ASP A 108 -3.29 -20.74 1.15
CA ASP A 108 -3.46 -21.06 2.57
C ASP A 108 -2.52 -20.19 3.40
N SER A 109 -3.07 -19.59 4.43
CA SER A 109 -2.34 -18.62 5.25
C SER A 109 -2.55 -18.89 6.73
N TYR A 110 -1.51 -18.63 7.52
CA TYR A 110 -1.63 -18.60 8.99
C TYR A 110 -2.40 -17.37 9.49
N LEU A 111 -2.45 -16.30 8.69
CA LEU A 111 -3.09 -15.04 9.08
C LEU A 111 -4.61 -15.18 9.13
N ILE A 112 -5.22 -15.78 8.10
CA ILE A 112 -6.67 -15.91 7.96
C ILE A 112 -7.00 -17.25 7.27
N ASP A 113 -7.72 -18.12 7.98
CA ASP A 113 -8.15 -19.42 7.43
C ASP A 113 -9.60 -19.38 6.90
N LYS A 114 -10.53 -18.70 7.63
CA LYS A 114 -11.95 -18.72 7.32
C LYS A 114 -12.29 -17.81 6.13
N PHE A 115 -13.06 -18.33 5.17
CA PHE A 115 -13.43 -17.62 3.94
C PHE A 115 -14.10 -16.25 4.18
N GLN A 116 -14.99 -16.16 5.18
CA GLN A 116 -15.66 -14.90 5.53
C GLN A 116 -14.68 -13.78 5.95
N TYR A 117 -13.62 -14.13 6.65
CA TYR A 117 -12.59 -13.16 7.02
C TYR A 117 -11.64 -12.85 5.87
N LYS A 118 -11.42 -13.80 4.95
CA LYS A 118 -10.72 -13.53 3.68
C LYS A 118 -11.49 -12.50 2.85
N LEU A 119 -12.80 -12.68 2.73
CA LEU A 119 -13.69 -11.71 2.08
C LEU A 119 -13.61 -10.34 2.77
N LEU A 120 -13.74 -10.31 4.10
CA LEU A 120 -13.69 -9.06 4.86
C LEU A 120 -12.36 -8.34 4.67
N LEU A 121 -11.22 -9.06 4.69
CA LEU A 121 -9.91 -8.45 4.40
C LEU A 121 -9.83 -7.87 2.98
N CYS A 122 -10.33 -8.59 1.96
CA CYS A 122 -10.39 -8.07 0.58
C CYS A 122 -11.21 -6.78 0.50
N LEU A 123 -12.39 -6.73 1.14
CA LEU A 123 -13.24 -5.54 1.17
C LEU A 123 -12.57 -4.38 1.94
N LEU A 124 -11.91 -4.66 3.05
CA LEU A 124 -11.14 -3.66 3.80
C LEU A 124 -10.00 -3.09 2.94
N ILE A 125 -9.23 -3.91 2.24
CA ILE A 125 -8.16 -3.44 1.35
C ILE A 125 -8.73 -2.60 0.21
N LEU A 126 -9.90 -2.93 -0.29
CA LEU A 126 -10.49 -2.25 -1.45
C LEU A 126 -11.24 -0.97 -1.06
N LEU A 127 -11.99 -0.98 0.04
CA LEU A 127 -12.97 0.05 0.36
C LEU A 127 -12.59 0.92 1.56
N SER A 128 -11.63 0.52 2.43
CA SER A 128 -11.26 1.36 3.57
C SER A 128 -10.63 2.70 3.17
N PRO A 129 -10.75 3.73 4.03
CA PRO A 129 -10.27 5.09 3.75
C PRO A 129 -8.76 5.20 3.51
N PHE A 130 -7.95 4.21 3.95
CA PHE A 130 -6.51 4.22 3.69
C PHE A 130 -6.16 4.09 2.21
N ASN A 131 -7.07 3.55 1.40
CA ASN A 131 -6.86 3.37 -0.03
C ASN A 131 -7.15 4.68 -0.78
N VAL A 132 -6.34 5.68 -0.49
CA VAL A 132 -6.48 7.04 -1.05
C VAL A 132 -6.29 7.07 -2.56
N PRO A 133 -6.90 8.06 -3.26
CA PRO A 133 -6.81 8.16 -4.72
C PRO A 133 -5.39 8.32 -5.26
N GLU A 134 -4.50 8.90 -4.48
CA GLU A 134 -3.10 9.12 -4.86
C GLU A 134 -2.33 7.81 -5.11
N ILE A 135 -2.68 6.73 -4.38
CA ILE A 135 -2.07 5.42 -4.56
C ILE A 135 -2.83 4.52 -5.54
N TRP A 136 -3.96 5.02 -6.08
CA TRP A 136 -4.82 4.22 -6.91
C TRP A 136 -4.34 4.19 -8.36
N LEU A 137 -4.10 2.96 -8.89
CA LEU A 137 -3.65 2.72 -10.26
C LEU A 137 -2.45 3.59 -10.68
N ASN A 138 -1.44 3.66 -9.82
CA ASN A 138 -0.22 4.39 -10.03
C ASN A 138 0.98 3.48 -9.78
N SER A 139 1.84 3.30 -10.77
CA SER A 139 2.97 2.38 -10.72
C SER A 139 4.03 2.80 -9.70
N ILE A 140 4.23 4.10 -9.46
CA ILE A 140 5.18 4.60 -8.44
C ILE A 140 4.75 4.17 -7.04
N ASN A 141 3.45 4.28 -6.74
CA ASN A 141 2.89 3.94 -5.44
C ASN A 141 2.59 2.43 -5.30
N SER A 142 2.87 1.62 -6.30
CA SER A 142 2.77 0.15 -6.21
C SER A 142 3.65 -0.45 -5.11
N GLN A 143 4.69 0.26 -4.66
CA GLN A 143 5.50 -0.12 -3.49
C GLN A 143 4.66 -0.41 -2.24
N ILE A 144 3.53 0.31 -2.05
CA ILE A 144 2.60 0.09 -0.94
C ILE A 144 1.94 -1.29 -1.07
N PHE A 145 1.45 -1.63 -2.25
CA PHE A 145 0.78 -2.90 -2.50
C PHE A 145 1.77 -4.07 -2.54
N PHE A 146 3.00 -3.86 -3.00
CA PHE A 146 4.07 -4.86 -2.91
C PHE A 146 4.49 -5.12 -1.46
N CYS A 147 4.51 -4.12 -0.60
CA CYS A 147 4.74 -4.31 0.83
C CYS A 147 3.63 -5.15 1.48
N ILE A 148 2.35 -4.85 1.17
CA ILE A 148 1.20 -5.64 1.62
C ILE A 148 1.31 -7.09 1.10
N LEU A 149 1.63 -7.28 -0.18
CA LEU A 149 1.78 -8.59 -0.79
C LEU A 149 2.91 -9.40 -0.13
N SER A 150 4.06 -8.76 0.12
CA SER A 150 5.18 -9.39 0.83
C SER A 150 4.83 -9.78 2.26
N PHE A 151 4.06 -8.95 2.96
CA PHE A 151 3.52 -9.28 4.27
C PHE A 151 2.60 -10.53 4.21
N LEU A 152 1.75 -10.65 3.18
CA LEU A 152 0.92 -11.84 2.99
C LEU A 152 1.76 -13.09 2.69
N VAL A 153 2.85 -12.96 1.90
CA VAL A 153 3.80 -14.06 1.63
C VAL A 153 4.44 -14.59 2.90
N VAL A 154 4.72 -13.73 3.90
CA VAL A 154 5.23 -14.20 5.21
C VAL A 154 4.30 -15.24 5.83
N PHE A 155 2.98 -15.06 5.72
CA PHE A 155 2.01 -15.93 6.39
C PHE A 155 1.52 -17.09 5.53
N ASN A 156 2.02 -17.25 4.30
CA ASN A 156 1.69 -18.43 3.50
C ASN A 156 2.18 -19.70 4.17
N LYS A 157 1.32 -20.73 4.18
CA LYS A 157 1.68 -22.09 4.59
C LYS A 157 2.49 -22.71 3.45
N ASN A 158 3.78 -22.86 3.67
CA ASN A 158 4.68 -23.52 2.72
C ASN A 158 4.88 -24.98 3.12
N GLU A 159 4.83 -25.88 2.17
CA GLU A 159 5.28 -27.23 2.38
C GLU A 159 6.80 -27.25 2.56
N LYS A 160 7.29 -28.14 3.43
CA LYS A 160 8.70 -28.10 3.88
C LYS A 160 9.73 -28.25 2.77
N LYS A 161 9.38 -28.89 1.66
CA LYS A 161 10.32 -29.29 0.59
C LYS A 161 10.19 -28.46 -0.70
N ASP A 162 9.05 -27.84 -0.95
CA ASP A 162 8.79 -27.21 -2.23
C ASP A 162 9.13 -25.71 -2.23
N ILE A 163 9.83 -25.28 -3.27
CA ILE A 163 10.15 -23.88 -3.50
C ILE A 163 9.07 -23.29 -4.40
N ASN A 164 8.37 -22.27 -3.90
CA ASN A 164 7.41 -21.49 -4.67
C ASN A 164 8.13 -20.30 -5.34
N TYR A 165 8.48 -20.45 -6.60
CA TYR A 165 9.18 -19.42 -7.38
C TYR A 165 8.40 -18.10 -7.47
N LEU A 166 7.06 -18.16 -7.47
CA LEU A 166 6.22 -16.94 -7.45
C LEU A 166 6.47 -16.12 -6.18
N ASN A 167 6.61 -16.76 -5.02
CA ASN A 167 6.94 -16.07 -3.78
C ASN A 167 8.31 -15.39 -3.86
N LEU A 168 9.32 -16.08 -4.42
CA LEU A 168 10.67 -15.51 -4.60
C LEU A 168 10.64 -14.30 -5.52
N LEU A 169 9.95 -14.42 -6.66
CA LEU A 169 9.81 -13.34 -7.63
C LEU A 169 9.10 -12.12 -7.01
N ILE A 170 8.03 -12.36 -6.25
CA ILE A 170 7.31 -11.29 -5.55
C ILE A 170 8.24 -10.57 -4.57
N ILE A 171 8.99 -11.30 -3.75
CA ILE A 171 9.89 -10.70 -2.76
C ILE A 171 11.02 -9.92 -3.44
N LEU A 172 11.57 -10.43 -4.54
CA LEU A 172 12.59 -9.74 -5.33
C LEU A 172 12.07 -8.41 -5.90
N ILE A 173 10.93 -8.46 -6.60
CA ILE A 173 10.33 -7.25 -7.17
C ILE A 173 9.93 -6.27 -6.07
N ALA A 174 9.28 -6.75 -5.01
CA ALA A 174 8.84 -5.93 -3.89
C ALA A 174 10.01 -5.26 -3.15
N GLY A 175 11.10 -6.01 -2.91
CA GLY A 175 12.28 -5.49 -2.21
C GLY A 175 13.03 -4.42 -3.01
N PHE A 176 13.00 -4.50 -4.35
CA PHE A 176 13.53 -3.44 -5.22
C PHE A 176 12.51 -2.37 -5.59
N THR A 177 11.25 -2.49 -5.17
CA THR A 177 10.21 -1.48 -5.42
C THR A 177 10.01 -0.62 -4.16
N GLY A 178 11.00 0.20 -3.84
CA GLY A 178 10.98 1.08 -2.67
C GLY A 178 11.43 0.39 -1.38
N VAL A 179 11.43 1.14 -0.29
CA VAL A 179 12.01 0.73 1.00
C VAL A 179 11.05 0.01 1.94
N TYR A 180 9.74 0.13 1.71
CA TYR A 180 8.74 -0.37 2.68
C TYR A 180 8.82 -1.88 2.89
N THR A 181 9.07 -2.65 1.83
CA THR A 181 9.20 -4.11 1.93
C THR A 181 10.46 -4.52 2.72
N CYS A 182 11.54 -3.76 2.60
CA CYS A 182 12.80 -4.05 3.31
C CYS A 182 12.64 -3.98 4.83
N ILE A 183 11.71 -3.17 5.33
CA ILE A 183 11.39 -3.07 6.77
C ILE A 183 10.83 -4.39 7.31
N LEU A 184 10.23 -5.23 6.48
CA LEU A 184 9.71 -6.53 6.90
C LEU A 184 10.82 -7.58 7.14
N LEU A 185 12.09 -7.28 6.85
CA LEU A 185 13.22 -8.20 6.98
C LEU A 185 13.26 -8.94 8.34
N PRO A 186 13.09 -8.27 9.50
CA PRO A 186 13.08 -8.98 10.78
C PRO A 186 11.95 -10.02 10.89
N ILE A 187 10.79 -9.78 10.28
CA ILE A 187 9.67 -10.75 10.30
C ILE A 187 10.04 -12.00 9.49
N PHE A 188 10.68 -11.82 8.30
CA PHE A 188 11.18 -12.94 7.50
C PHE A 188 12.27 -13.73 8.25
N PHE A 189 13.16 -13.02 8.97
CA PHE A 189 14.17 -13.66 9.81
C PHE A 189 13.55 -14.51 10.93
N PHE A 190 12.61 -13.94 11.70
CA PHE A 190 11.92 -14.67 12.77
C PHE A 190 11.07 -15.83 12.23
N LYS A 191 10.45 -15.66 11.04
CA LYS A 191 9.76 -16.78 10.37
C LYS A 191 10.74 -17.91 10.05
N TYR A 192 11.88 -17.60 9.46
CA TYR A 192 12.91 -18.59 9.15
C TYR A 192 13.41 -19.31 10.41
N LEU A 193 13.68 -18.57 11.49
CA LEU A 193 14.09 -19.20 12.77
C LEU A 193 13.03 -20.16 13.32
N LYS A 194 11.75 -19.81 13.15
CA LYS A 194 10.62 -20.60 13.67
C LYS A 194 10.34 -21.86 12.83
N PHE A 195 10.34 -21.76 11.52
CA PHE A 195 9.87 -22.84 10.63
C PHE A 195 11.00 -23.56 9.90
N LYS A 196 12.15 -22.93 9.70
CA LYS A 196 13.36 -23.47 9.06
C LYS A 196 13.12 -24.12 7.70
N THR A 197 12.16 -23.62 6.89
CA THR A 197 11.89 -24.14 5.55
C THR A 197 12.90 -23.57 4.54
N LEU A 198 13.15 -24.28 3.44
CA LEU A 198 13.99 -23.77 2.35
C LEU A 198 13.41 -22.50 1.73
N GLN A 199 12.09 -22.46 1.56
CA GLN A 199 11.39 -21.29 1.04
C GLN A 199 11.63 -20.05 1.91
N ASP A 200 11.53 -20.18 3.24
CA ASP A 200 11.74 -19.07 4.17
C ASP A 200 13.19 -18.59 4.16
N LYS A 201 14.16 -19.51 4.00
CA LYS A 201 15.58 -19.19 3.82
C LYS A 201 15.81 -18.35 2.57
N TYR A 202 15.29 -18.78 1.41
CA TYR A 202 15.49 -18.03 0.16
C TYR A 202 14.76 -16.69 0.17
N ASN A 203 13.52 -16.61 0.70
CA ASN A 203 12.83 -15.35 0.86
C ASN A 203 13.65 -14.36 1.71
N LEU A 204 14.24 -14.83 2.81
CA LEU A 204 15.10 -14.01 3.67
C LEU A 204 16.35 -13.53 2.95
N ILE A 205 17.06 -14.41 2.24
CA ILE A 205 18.29 -14.06 1.50
C ILE A 205 18.00 -13.00 0.43
N ILE A 206 16.94 -13.20 -0.36
CA ILE A 206 16.55 -12.25 -1.40
C ILE A 206 16.20 -10.88 -0.78
N LEU A 207 15.38 -10.88 0.28
CA LEU A 207 15.00 -9.63 0.91
C LEU A 207 16.18 -8.92 1.58
N LEU A 208 17.12 -9.67 2.17
CA LEU A 208 18.35 -9.10 2.74
C LEU A 208 19.19 -8.44 1.64
N PHE A 209 19.37 -9.10 0.51
CA PHE A 209 20.07 -8.53 -0.64
C PHE A 209 19.42 -7.22 -1.13
N CYS A 210 18.09 -7.23 -1.28
CA CYS A 210 17.35 -6.02 -1.66
C CYS A 210 17.51 -4.91 -0.61
N ALA A 211 17.44 -5.24 0.69
CA ALA A 211 17.55 -4.26 1.77
C ALA A 211 18.94 -3.60 1.82
N ILE A 212 20.02 -4.38 1.64
CA ILE A 212 21.38 -3.87 1.54
C ILE A 212 21.51 -2.93 0.33
N SER A 213 20.99 -3.34 -0.84
CA SER A 213 21.04 -2.51 -2.04
C SER A 213 20.30 -1.19 -1.87
N GLN A 214 19.08 -1.21 -1.31
CA GLN A 214 18.31 0.01 -1.05
C GLN A 214 19.00 0.91 -0.02
N PHE A 215 19.61 0.32 1.01
CA PHE A 215 20.37 1.07 2.02
C PHE A 215 21.59 1.80 1.40
N ILE A 216 22.34 1.12 0.53
CA ILE A 216 23.46 1.72 -0.21
C ILE A 216 22.98 2.91 -1.05
N ILE A 217 21.84 2.78 -1.76
CA ILE A 217 21.27 3.86 -2.55
C ILE A 217 20.89 5.06 -1.68
N ILE A 218 20.26 4.83 -0.51
CA ILE A 218 19.88 5.91 0.41
C ILE A 218 21.12 6.64 0.93
N VAL A 219 22.14 5.88 1.38
CA VAL A 219 23.39 6.46 1.87
C VAL A 219 24.07 7.29 0.79
N PHE A 220 24.19 6.74 -0.42
CA PHE A 220 24.78 7.47 -1.55
C PHE A 220 24.00 8.76 -1.85
N ALA A 221 22.67 8.69 -1.96
CA ALA A 221 21.84 9.85 -2.26
C ALA A 221 21.94 10.93 -1.18
N LYS A 222 22.09 10.52 0.09
CA LYS A 222 22.29 11.44 1.23
C LYS A 222 23.67 12.10 1.20
N THR A 223 24.74 11.33 1.00
CA THR A 223 26.12 11.85 1.01
C THR A 223 26.42 12.76 -0.19
N THR A 224 25.72 12.56 -1.32
CA THR A 224 25.85 13.40 -2.51
C THR A 224 24.85 14.57 -2.54
N ASN A 225 24.06 14.78 -1.50
CA ASN A 225 23.03 15.84 -1.40
C ASN A 225 21.99 15.81 -2.55
N LEU A 226 21.73 14.63 -3.12
CA LEU A 226 20.74 14.44 -4.19
C LEU A 226 19.32 14.20 -3.67
N LEU A 227 19.16 13.92 -2.37
CA LEU A 227 17.84 13.76 -1.75
C LEU A 227 17.05 15.05 -1.80
N TYR A 228 15.74 14.91 -2.00
CA TYR A 228 14.81 16.04 -1.99
C TYR A 228 14.91 16.79 -0.66
N GLU A 229 15.04 18.13 -0.72
CA GLU A 229 15.02 18.99 0.46
C GLU A 229 13.74 18.73 1.27
N GLY A 230 13.89 18.58 2.59
CA GLY A 230 12.76 18.30 3.45
C GLY A 230 12.49 16.81 3.73
N LYS A 231 13.35 15.89 3.27
CA LYS A 231 13.38 14.51 3.79
C LYS A 231 14.28 14.42 5.02
N LEU A 232 13.87 13.58 5.97
CA LEU A 232 14.51 13.41 7.28
C LEU A 232 14.25 14.61 8.21
N HIS A 233 13.06 14.66 8.76
CA HIS A 233 12.61 15.69 9.71
C HIS A 233 12.90 15.33 11.16
N ILE A 234 13.04 16.39 11.99
CA ILE A 234 12.87 16.27 13.42
C ILE A 234 11.38 16.09 13.69
N ILE A 235 11.02 15.07 14.48
CA ILE A 235 9.62 14.81 14.84
C ILE A 235 9.16 15.93 15.79
N ASP A 236 8.25 16.75 15.32
CA ASP A 236 7.58 17.75 16.11
C ASP A 236 6.16 17.30 16.56
N ILE A 237 5.54 18.09 17.43
CA ILE A 237 4.22 17.76 17.97
C ILE A 237 3.13 17.84 16.90
N ASN A 238 3.26 18.72 15.91
CA ASN A 238 2.30 18.89 14.82
C ASN A 238 2.32 17.68 13.90
N LEU A 239 3.53 17.14 13.65
CA LEU A 239 3.69 15.91 12.88
C LEU A 239 3.01 14.72 13.57
N ILE A 240 3.13 14.62 14.90
CA ILE A 240 2.44 13.58 15.69
C ILE A 240 0.91 13.76 15.62
N TYR A 241 0.39 14.98 15.72
CA TYR A 241 -1.04 15.25 15.52
C TYR A 241 -1.53 14.84 14.14
N ASN A 242 -0.78 15.25 13.10
CA ASN A 242 -1.09 14.88 11.72
C ASN A 242 -1.07 13.37 11.52
N TYR A 243 -0.13 12.68 12.17
CA TYR A 243 -0.05 11.23 12.13
C TYR A 243 -1.28 10.57 12.78
N ILE A 244 -1.63 10.95 14.02
CA ILE A 244 -2.77 10.38 14.75
C ILE A 244 -4.08 10.62 13.98
N TYR A 245 -4.28 11.82 13.46
CA TYR A 245 -5.46 12.14 12.67
C TYR A 245 -5.54 11.33 11.38
N ASN A 246 -4.46 11.23 10.62
CA ASN A 246 -4.48 10.61 9.30
C ASN A 246 -4.35 9.08 9.33
N VAL A 247 -3.74 8.49 10.37
CA VAL A 247 -3.56 7.05 10.48
C VAL A 247 -4.67 6.40 11.31
N PRO A 248 -4.69 6.44 12.66
CA PRO A 248 -5.70 5.70 13.40
C PRO A 248 -7.12 6.25 13.21
N VAL A 249 -7.30 7.58 13.22
CA VAL A 249 -8.65 8.14 13.16
C VAL A 249 -9.28 7.96 11.78
N LYS A 250 -8.60 8.40 10.71
CA LYS A 250 -9.13 8.25 9.35
C LYS A 250 -9.22 6.81 8.87
N ALA A 251 -8.36 5.91 9.34
CA ALA A 251 -8.43 4.51 8.94
C ALA A 251 -9.80 3.88 9.25
N PHE A 252 -10.40 4.28 10.36
CA PHE A 252 -11.69 3.74 10.78
C PHE A 252 -12.87 4.66 10.44
N LEU A 253 -12.74 5.96 10.69
CA LEU A 253 -13.86 6.90 10.55
C LEU A 253 -13.94 7.54 9.16
N GLY A 254 -12.86 7.48 8.39
CA GLY A 254 -12.76 8.21 7.13
C GLY A 254 -12.56 9.71 7.34
N ARG A 255 -12.46 10.45 6.24
CA ARG A 255 -12.17 11.88 6.27
C ARG A 255 -13.37 12.71 6.75
N ASN A 256 -14.56 12.43 6.21
CA ASN A 256 -15.73 13.28 6.47
C ASN A 256 -16.16 13.19 7.93
N LEU A 257 -16.26 11.97 8.49
CA LEU A 257 -16.65 11.78 9.88
C LEU A 257 -15.56 12.30 10.83
N SER A 258 -14.28 12.06 10.51
CA SER A 258 -13.19 12.59 11.31
C SER A 258 -13.14 14.13 11.28
N GLN A 259 -13.38 14.76 10.13
CA GLN A 259 -13.50 16.22 10.04
C GLN A 259 -14.68 16.73 10.85
N PHE A 260 -15.84 16.09 10.76
CA PHE A 260 -17.00 16.46 11.56
C PHE A 260 -16.68 16.45 13.07
N ILE A 261 -16.05 15.38 13.56
CA ILE A 261 -15.71 15.25 14.99
C ILE A 261 -14.68 16.30 15.43
N PHE A 262 -13.62 16.52 14.64
CA PHE A 262 -12.50 17.36 15.09
C PHE A 262 -12.72 18.85 14.82
N TYR A 263 -13.40 19.22 13.72
CA TYR A 263 -13.57 20.63 13.35
C TYR A 263 -14.94 21.19 13.69
N ASN A 264 -16.02 20.45 13.44
CA ASN A 264 -17.37 21.00 13.64
C ASN A 264 -17.82 20.98 15.10
N LEU A 265 -17.28 20.05 15.92
CA LEU A 265 -17.56 20.05 17.36
C LEU A 265 -16.65 21.00 18.15
N ASN A 266 -15.84 21.82 17.47
CA ASN A 266 -14.88 22.76 18.10
C ASN A 266 -14.03 22.09 19.21
N ILE A 267 -13.73 20.80 19.04
CA ILE A 267 -12.89 20.09 19.99
C ILE A 267 -11.47 20.66 19.89
N ASN A 268 -10.98 21.21 20.98
CA ASN A 268 -9.59 21.65 21.04
C ASN A 268 -8.67 20.49 20.64
N VAL A 269 -7.81 20.74 19.65
CA VAL A 269 -6.93 19.71 19.08
C VAL A 269 -6.07 19.05 20.17
N GLN A 270 -5.60 19.82 21.13
CA GLN A 270 -4.82 19.30 22.27
C GLN A 270 -5.64 18.38 23.17
N PHE A 271 -6.89 18.75 23.45
CA PHE A 271 -7.81 17.92 24.23
C PHE A 271 -8.18 16.62 23.49
N ALA A 272 -8.45 16.70 22.19
CA ALA A 272 -8.69 15.52 21.35
C ALA A 272 -7.49 14.57 21.35
N PHE A 273 -6.27 15.11 21.25
CA PHE A 273 -5.05 14.32 21.36
C PHE A 273 -4.93 13.61 22.70
N PHE A 274 -5.13 14.33 23.79
CA PHE A 274 -5.09 13.77 25.13
C PHE A 274 -6.09 12.61 25.29
N LEU A 275 -7.32 12.79 24.80
CA LEU A 275 -8.34 11.74 24.82
C LEU A 275 -7.91 10.50 23.97
N ILE A 276 -7.35 10.71 22.79
CA ILE A 276 -6.87 9.61 21.94
C ILE A 276 -5.69 8.88 22.60
N CYS A 277 -4.78 9.61 23.24
CA CYS A 277 -3.68 9.00 23.99
C CYS A 277 -4.21 8.15 25.15
N ILE A 278 -5.13 8.69 25.95
CA ILE A 278 -5.74 7.94 27.03
C ILE A 278 -6.46 6.70 26.49
N LEU A 279 -7.27 6.84 25.45
CA LEU A 279 -8.01 5.72 24.86
C LEU A 279 -7.06 4.65 24.32
N SER A 280 -5.97 5.05 23.66
CA SER A 280 -4.96 4.11 23.16
C SER A 280 -4.24 3.38 24.30
N LEU A 281 -3.93 4.07 25.42
CA LEU A 281 -3.36 3.45 26.62
C LEU A 281 -4.33 2.48 27.27
N LEU A 282 -5.62 2.84 27.38
CA LEU A 282 -6.67 1.95 27.91
C LEU A 282 -6.84 0.70 27.06
N ILE A 283 -6.85 0.85 25.73
CA ILE A 283 -6.89 -0.28 24.78
C ILE A 283 -5.65 -1.16 24.95
N ALA A 284 -4.46 -0.57 25.04
CA ALA A 284 -3.22 -1.32 25.25
C ALA A 284 -3.24 -2.07 26.58
N ALA A 285 -3.63 -1.42 27.68
CA ALA A 285 -3.77 -2.05 29.00
C ALA A 285 -4.79 -3.20 28.99
N TYR A 286 -5.93 -2.96 28.33
CA TYR A 286 -6.94 -4.01 28.15
C TYR A 286 -6.42 -5.21 27.35
N LEU A 287 -5.69 -4.98 26.27
CA LEU A 287 -5.10 -6.03 25.45
C LEU A 287 -4.05 -6.84 26.27
N ILE A 288 -3.21 -6.15 27.05
CA ILE A 288 -2.23 -6.81 27.94
C ILE A 288 -2.96 -7.69 28.96
N TYR A 289 -3.99 -7.16 29.61
CA TYR A 289 -4.83 -7.92 30.55
C TYR A 289 -5.47 -9.12 29.88
N TYR A 290 -6.11 -8.92 28.72
CA TYR A 290 -6.77 -9.98 27.95
C TYR A 290 -5.80 -11.11 27.57
N PHE A 291 -4.59 -10.75 27.08
CA PHE A 291 -3.58 -11.76 26.72
C PHE A 291 -3.01 -12.48 27.92
N LYS A 292 -2.81 -11.80 29.07
CA LYS A 292 -2.42 -12.48 30.32
C LYS A 292 -3.47 -13.51 30.75
N LYS A 293 -4.76 -13.16 30.64
CA LYS A 293 -5.86 -14.06 31.00
C LYS A 293 -6.01 -15.23 30.03
N ASN A 294 -5.63 -15.08 28.75
CA ASN A 294 -5.82 -16.08 27.69
C ASN A 294 -4.48 -16.48 27.06
N GLN A 295 -3.50 -16.85 27.88
CA GLN A 295 -2.13 -17.15 27.46
C GLN A 295 -2.06 -18.20 26.32
N ASN A 296 -2.83 -19.26 26.39
CA ASN A 296 -2.86 -20.32 25.36
C ASN A 296 -3.25 -19.81 23.98
N ILE A 297 -4.22 -18.86 23.90
CA ILE A 297 -4.64 -18.24 22.65
C ILE A 297 -3.54 -17.30 22.14
N PHE A 298 -2.92 -16.55 23.05
CA PHE A 298 -1.85 -15.63 22.72
C PHE A 298 -0.61 -16.37 22.19
N ASP A 299 -0.13 -17.39 22.87
CA ASP A 299 1.08 -18.13 22.48
C ASP A 299 0.94 -18.77 21.10
N ARG A 300 -0.23 -19.29 20.77
CA ARG A 300 -0.53 -19.82 19.43
C ARG A 300 -0.46 -18.74 18.34
N ASN A 301 -0.88 -17.54 18.64
CA ASN A 301 -1.05 -16.44 17.71
C ASN A 301 0.05 -15.35 17.83
N LYS A 302 0.98 -15.52 18.77
CA LYS A 302 2.03 -14.53 19.14
C LYS A 302 2.85 -14.05 17.95
N PHE A 303 3.23 -14.97 17.06
CA PHE A 303 4.03 -14.60 15.88
C PHE A 303 3.28 -13.62 14.97
N ILE A 304 1.99 -13.87 14.70
CA ILE A 304 1.17 -13.02 13.82
C ILE A 304 0.95 -11.66 14.49
N PHE A 305 0.57 -11.68 15.77
CA PHE A 305 0.32 -10.45 16.54
C PHE A 305 1.57 -9.55 16.59
N ASN A 306 2.72 -10.13 16.96
CA ASN A 306 3.98 -9.39 17.01
C ASN A 306 4.42 -8.88 15.63
N SER A 307 4.17 -9.65 14.56
CA SER A 307 4.48 -9.22 13.21
C SER A 307 3.63 -8.04 12.76
N LEU A 308 2.33 -8.04 13.11
CA LEU A 308 1.44 -6.90 12.82
C LEU A 308 1.84 -5.65 13.59
N LEU A 309 2.14 -5.78 14.89
CA LEU A 309 2.62 -4.67 15.72
C LEU A 309 3.95 -4.13 15.21
N TYR A 310 4.91 -5.01 14.94
CA TYR A 310 6.22 -4.61 14.41
C TYR A 310 6.05 -3.84 13.09
N SER A 311 5.26 -4.37 12.14
CA SER A 311 5.02 -3.71 10.86
C SER A 311 4.37 -2.34 11.03
N PHE A 312 3.36 -2.24 11.91
CA PHE A 312 2.71 -0.98 12.21
C PHE A 312 3.70 0.06 12.76
N PHE A 313 4.44 -0.27 13.82
CA PHE A 313 5.34 0.67 14.46
C PHE A 313 6.55 1.03 13.58
N SER A 314 7.16 0.04 12.92
CA SER A 314 8.36 0.29 12.11
C SER A 314 8.06 1.12 10.86
N ILE A 315 6.92 0.88 10.21
CA ILE A 315 6.49 1.71 9.07
C ILE A 315 6.03 3.10 9.53
N SER A 316 5.37 3.19 10.68
CA SER A 316 5.02 4.48 11.28
C SER A 316 6.24 5.32 11.56
N LEU A 317 7.26 4.72 12.18
CA LEU A 317 8.53 5.39 12.46
C LEU A 317 9.24 5.82 11.18
N LEU A 318 9.30 4.95 10.16
CA LEU A 318 9.88 5.32 8.86
C LEU A 318 9.19 6.53 8.26
N ILE A 319 7.85 6.60 8.33
CA ILE A 319 7.08 7.70 7.75
C ILE A 319 7.26 8.98 8.54
N LEU A 320 7.31 8.90 9.87
CA LEU A 320 7.55 10.05 10.74
C LEU A 320 8.94 10.65 10.53
N ILE A 321 9.96 9.83 10.27
CA ILE A 321 11.35 10.29 10.05
C ILE A 321 11.60 10.62 8.58
N GLY A 322 11.09 9.81 7.65
CA GLY A 322 11.42 9.86 6.22
C GLY A 322 10.36 10.49 5.33
N GLY A 323 9.26 10.99 5.88
CA GLY A 323 8.22 11.71 5.13
C GLY A 323 8.74 13.01 4.52
N VAL A 324 7.95 13.63 3.66
CA VAL A 324 8.27 14.94 3.07
C VAL A 324 7.36 15.98 3.71
N GLY A 325 7.96 16.93 4.42
CA GLY A 325 7.24 18.01 5.09
C GLY A 325 6.45 17.58 6.32
N ASP A 326 5.79 18.51 6.98
CA ASP A 326 5.04 18.30 8.24
C ASP A 326 3.70 17.58 8.06
N TYR A 327 3.47 16.99 6.88
CA TYR A 327 2.18 16.36 6.53
C TYR A 327 2.29 14.84 6.40
N VAL A 328 1.74 14.13 7.36
CA VAL A 328 1.54 12.67 7.31
C VAL A 328 0.13 12.37 6.82
N GLY A 329 -0.09 12.43 5.53
CA GLY A 329 -1.39 12.12 4.92
C GLY A 329 -1.26 11.49 3.54
N GLY A 330 -2.40 11.24 2.88
CA GLY A 330 -2.40 10.63 1.55
C GLY A 330 -1.69 9.28 1.54
N ARG A 331 -0.74 9.10 0.64
CA ARG A 331 0.03 7.86 0.44
C ARG A 331 0.82 7.43 1.68
N TYR A 332 1.29 8.35 2.50
CA TYR A 332 2.09 8.04 3.70
C TYR A 332 1.27 7.36 4.79
N ALA A 333 0.00 7.73 4.95
CA ALA A 333 -0.87 7.09 5.93
C ALA A 333 -1.35 5.68 5.53
N ALA A 334 -1.18 5.28 4.26
CA ALA A 334 -1.80 4.08 3.73
C ALA A 334 -1.32 2.78 4.39
N LEU A 335 -0.01 2.56 4.47
CA LEU A 335 0.54 1.33 5.04
C LEU A 335 0.31 1.19 6.55
N PRO A 336 0.58 2.21 7.40
CA PRO A 336 0.26 2.10 8.82
C PRO A 336 -1.23 1.83 9.06
N SER A 337 -2.11 2.51 8.32
CA SER A 337 -3.56 2.28 8.41
C SER A 337 -3.95 0.84 8.01
N PHE A 338 -3.34 0.29 6.96
CA PHE A 338 -3.53 -1.11 6.57
C PHE A 338 -3.16 -2.07 7.70
N TYR A 339 -1.98 -1.89 8.33
CA TYR A 339 -1.56 -2.76 9.42
C TYR A 339 -2.46 -2.63 10.65
N LEU A 340 -2.91 -1.42 10.97
CA LEU A 340 -3.83 -1.18 12.07
C LEU A 340 -5.20 -1.84 11.85
N ILE A 341 -5.78 -1.70 10.66
CA ILE A 341 -7.03 -2.36 10.27
C ILE A 341 -6.87 -3.89 10.28
N THR A 342 -5.75 -4.40 9.77
CA THR A 342 -5.47 -5.84 9.76
C THR A 342 -5.27 -6.38 11.18
N LEU A 343 -4.67 -5.60 12.07
CA LEU A 343 -4.55 -5.93 13.50
C LEU A 343 -5.94 -6.00 14.17
N ALA A 344 -6.81 -5.01 13.91
CA ALA A 344 -8.19 -5.03 14.42
C ALA A 344 -8.97 -6.24 13.91
N LEU A 345 -8.83 -6.59 12.62
CA LEU A 345 -9.42 -7.80 12.06
C LEU A 345 -8.87 -9.06 12.72
N PHE A 346 -7.55 -9.15 12.88
CA PHE A 346 -6.92 -10.29 13.53
C PHE A 346 -7.39 -10.46 14.98
N LEU A 347 -7.48 -9.37 15.75
CA LEU A 347 -8.04 -9.39 17.11
C LEU A 347 -9.50 -9.83 17.12
N ALA A 348 -10.32 -9.41 16.15
CA ALA A 348 -11.71 -9.86 16.01
C ALA A 348 -11.83 -11.37 15.73
N ILE A 349 -10.82 -11.97 15.06
CA ILE A 349 -10.77 -13.39 14.76
C ILE A 349 -10.43 -14.21 16.01
N ILE A 350 -9.43 -13.76 16.79
CA ILE A 350 -8.88 -14.55 17.89
C ILE A 350 -9.60 -14.35 19.23
N THR A 351 -10.33 -13.24 19.39
CA THR A 351 -10.99 -12.95 20.67
C THR A 351 -12.21 -13.84 20.91
N ASN A 352 -12.30 -14.38 22.14
CA ASN A 352 -13.48 -15.08 22.65
C ASN A 352 -14.45 -14.13 23.38
N ASN A 353 -14.05 -12.89 23.68
CA ASN A 353 -14.91 -11.91 24.32
C ASN A 353 -15.91 -11.36 23.28
N LEU A 354 -17.19 -11.66 23.46
CA LEU A 354 -18.24 -11.30 22.50
C LEU A 354 -18.35 -9.77 22.33
N ASN A 355 -18.29 -9.00 23.43
CA ASN A 355 -18.41 -7.53 23.36
C ASN A 355 -17.25 -6.92 22.57
N LEU A 356 -16.02 -7.34 22.85
CA LEU A 356 -14.85 -6.89 22.08
C LEU A 356 -14.96 -7.30 20.61
N LYS A 357 -15.41 -8.51 20.34
CA LYS A 357 -15.60 -9.02 18.97
C LYS A 357 -16.61 -8.19 18.20
N ILE A 358 -17.77 -7.91 18.79
CA ILE A 358 -18.80 -7.04 18.19
C ILE A 358 -18.25 -5.65 17.95
N PHE A 359 -17.59 -5.03 18.93
CA PHE A 359 -16.98 -3.72 18.81
C PHE A 359 -15.97 -3.65 17.63
N LEU A 360 -15.07 -4.63 17.52
CA LEU A 360 -14.09 -4.68 16.44
C LEU A 360 -14.76 -4.83 15.06
N HIS A 361 -15.78 -5.68 14.94
CA HIS A 361 -16.53 -5.81 13.68
C HIS A 361 -17.27 -4.51 13.31
N LEU A 362 -17.86 -3.82 14.28
CA LEU A 362 -18.51 -2.52 14.05
C LEU A 362 -17.52 -1.47 13.54
N ILE A 363 -16.35 -1.35 14.15
CA ILE A 363 -15.31 -0.39 13.69
C ILE A 363 -14.84 -0.74 12.27
N LEU A 364 -14.60 -2.02 11.97
CA LEU A 364 -14.22 -2.46 10.62
C LEU A 364 -15.33 -2.21 9.60
N PHE A 365 -16.59 -2.39 9.99
CA PHE A 365 -17.74 -2.09 9.14
C PHE A 365 -17.87 -0.59 8.88
N ILE A 366 -17.70 0.26 9.90
CA ILE A 366 -17.66 1.72 9.77
C ILE A 366 -16.53 2.12 8.81
N SER A 367 -15.35 1.50 8.90
CA SER A 367 -14.23 1.76 7.99
C SER A 367 -14.60 1.47 6.53
N ILE A 368 -15.27 0.35 6.25
CA ILE A 368 -15.74 0.02 4.89
C ILE A 368 -16.77 1.05 4.39
N LEU A 369 -17.76 1.37 5.21
CA LEU A 369 -18.83 2.30 4.83
C LEU A 369 -18.29 3.72 4.58
N SER A 370 -17.44 4.22 5.48
CA SER A 370 -16.84 5.56 5.35
C SER A 370 -15.93 5.65 4.12
N GLY A 371 -15.12 4.63 3.86
CA GLY A 371 -14.26 4.63 2.68
C GLY A 371 -15.07 4.50 1.37
N ALA A 372 -16.10 3.66 1.35
CA ALA A 372 -17.00 3.54 0.20
C ALA A 372 -17.77 4.85 -0.07
N TYR A 373 -18.23 5.52 0.99
CA TYR A 373 -18.89 6.82 0.88
C TYR A 373 -17.95 7.92 0.35
N GLU A 374 -16.75 8.02 0.91
CA GLU A 374 -15.74 9.01 0.47
C GLU A 374 -15.38 8.85 -0.98
N PHE A 375 -15.27 7.63 -1.40
CA PHE A 375 -14.98 7.22 -2.75
C PHE A 375 -15.94 7.82 -3.77
N LYS A 376 -17.24 7.84 -3.45
CA LYS A 376 -18.30 8.33 -4.32
C LYS A 376 -18.50 9.85 -4.22
N ASN A 377 -18.35 10.41 -3.02
CA ASN A 377 -18.84 11.75 -2.70
C ASN A 377 -17.76 12.81 -2.47
N ASN A 378 -16.51 12.41 -2.26
CA ASN A 378 -15.44 13.37 -1.98
C ASN A 378 -14.93 14.03 -3.28
N ASN A 379 -15.02 15.36 -3.38
CA ASN A 379 -14.57 16.12 -4.55
C ASN A 379 -13.08 15.91 -4.89
N LYS A 380 -12.21 15.75 -3.88
CA LYS A 380 -10.81 15.38 -4.12
C LYS A 380 -10.70 14.02 -4.80
N TYR A 381 -11.46 13.02 -4.35
CA TYR A 381 -11.47 11.71 -4.96
C TYR A 381 -11.96 11.76 -6.40
N LYS A 382 -13.06 12.52 -6.67
CA LYS A 382 -13.56 12.72 -8.03
C LYS A 382 -12.49 13.33 -8.94
N LYS A 383 -11.81 14.36 -8.47
CA LYS A 383 -10.72 15.00 -9.23
C LYS A 383 -9.61 14.01 -9.62
N TYR A 384 -9.21 13.14 -8.70
CA TYR A 384 -8.16 12.15 -8.92
C TYR A 384 -8.60 10.95 -9.77
N LEU A 385 -9.83 10.47 -9.62
CA LEU A 385 -10.31 9.22 -10.21
C LEU A 385 -11.07 9.42 -11.52
N ILE A 386 -11.82 10.52 -11.63
CA ILE A 386 -12.54 10.89 -12.85
C ILE A 386 -11.65 11.72 -13.77
N CYS A 387 -10.56 12.27 -13.22
CA CYS A 387 -9.56 13.02 -13.97
C CYS A 387 -10.14 14.26 -14.69
N ILE A 388 -11.00 15.01 -13.96
CA ILE A 388 -11.70 16.21 -14.52
C ILE A 388 -10.71 17.20 -15.14
N ASP A 389 -9.53 17.38 -14.51
CA ASP A 389 -8.48 18.29 -14.98
C ASP A 389 -7.39 17.56 -15.77
N CYS A 390 -7.63 16.35 -16.24
CA CYS A 390 -6.65 15.65 -17.07
C CYS A 390 -6.55 16.28 -18.45
N PRO A 391 -5.34 16.48 -18.97
CA PRO A 391 -5.16 16.81 -20.37
C PRO A 391 -5.76 15.71 -21.24
N ASN A 392 -6.39 16.08 -22.35
CA ASN A 392 -6.80 15.10 -23.35
C ASN A 392 -5.56 14.45 -23.95
N TRP A 393 -5.29 13.21 -23.57
CA TRP A 393 -4.04 12.51 -23.89
C TRP A 393 -3.81 12.38 -25.40
N SER A 394 -4.83 12.05 -26.17
CA SER A 394 -4.70 11.94 -27.64
C SER A 394 -4.29 13.28 -28.27
N SER A 395 -4.88 14.40 -27.82
CA SER A 395 -4.52 15.73 -28.28
C SER A 395 -3.08 16.11 -27.90
N GLU A 396 -2.63 15.75 -26.70
CA GLU A 396 -1.26 15.99 -26.25
C GLU A 396 -0.24 15.20 -27.09
N VAL A 397 -0.55 13.96 -27.43
CA VAL A 397 0.28 13.12 -28.32
C VAL A 397 0.33 13.69 -29.74
N GLU A 398 -0.79 14.19 -30.26
CA GLU A 398 -0.83 14.84 -31.59
C GLU A 398 0.02 16.12 -31.64
N LYS A 399 0.01 16.93 -30.57
CA LYS A 399 0.89 18.11 -30.48
C LYS A 399 2.36 17.72 -30.47
N PHE A 400 2.71 16.67 -29.73
CA PHE A 400 4.07 16.14 -29.71
C PHE A 400 4.50 15.60 -31.07
N ASN A 401 3.62 14.85 -31.75
CA ASN A 401 3.94 14.32 -33.09
C ASN A 401 4.15 15.46 -34.14
N LYS A 402 3.46 16.58 -33.96
CA LYS A 402 3.65 17.76 -34.82
C LYS A 402 4.92 18.57 -34.45
N ASN A 403 5.29 18.55 -33.20
CA ASN A 403 6.46 19.28 -32.68
C ASN A 403 7.12 18.43 -31.57
N SER A 404 8.23 17.76 -31.91
CA SER A 404 8.96 16.90 -30.96
C SER A 404 9.53 17.65 -29.74
N HIS A 405 9.65 19.00 -29.79
CA HIS A 405 10.04 19.82 -28.64
C HIS A 405 8.87 20.20 -27.73
N TYR A 406 7.64 19.75 -28.05
CA TYR A 406 6.47 20.01 -27.20
C TYR A 406 6.57 19.27 -25.90
N ASN A 407 6.40 20.00 -24.77
CA ASN A 407 6.31 19.41 -23.45
C ASN A 407 4.90 18.86 -23.23
N ILE A 408 4.75 17.54 -23.23
CA ILE A 408 3.48 16.86 -23.07
C ILE A 408 2.93 17.14 -21.67
N LYS A 409 1.69 17.58 -21.59
CA LYS A 409 1.00 17.81 -20.33
C LYS A 409 0.59 16.49 -19.72
N ILE A 410 0.93 16.27 -18.45
CA ILE A 410 0.54 15.10 -17.68
C ILE A 410 -0.17 15.53 -16.40
N TRP A 411 -0.88 14.63 -15.74
CA TRP A 411 -1.55 14.95 -14.50
C TRP A 411 -0.57 14.92 -13.30
N PRO A 412 -0.63 15.87 -12.34
CA PRO A 412 -1.52 17.03 -12.26
C PRO A 412 -0.99 18.23 -13.07
N TYR A 413 -1.81 18.65 -14.03
CA TYR A 413 -1.52 19.86 -14.81
C TYR A 413 -2.07 21.11 -14.09
N PRO A 414 -1.44 22.31 -14.18
CA PRO A 414 -0.22 22.62 -14.95
C PRO A 414 1.12 22.30 -14.27
N LYS A 415 1.10 21.72 -13.07
CA LYS A 415 2.29 21.49 -12.25
C LYS A 415 3.29 20.50 -12.85
N LYS A 416 2.84 19.60 -13.71
CA LYS A 416 3.67 18.54 -14.27
C LYS A 416 3.56 18.47 -15.80
N THR A 417 4.72 18.34 -16.42
CA THR A 417 4.88 18.09 -17.87
C THR A 417 5.90 16.98 -18.06
N MET A 418 5.88 16.37 -19.23
CA MET A 418 6.80 15.32 -19.65
C MET A 418 7.56 15.76 -20.89
N LYS A 419 8.88 15.66 -20.85
CA LYS A 419 9.80 15.92 -21.97
C LYS A 419 10.27 14.59 -22.51
N LEU A 420 10.13 14.34 -23.81
CA LEU A 420 10.54 13.11 -24.48
C LEU A 420 11.74 13.29 -25.42
N ASN A 421 12.28 14.50 -25.48
CA ASN A 421 13.51 14.84 -26.22
C ASN A 421 14.71 14.90 -25.27
#